data_5dd21f3a40e62ad2790c48762c408c17
#
_entry.id   5dd21f3a40e62ad2790c48762c408c17
#
_cell.length_a   1.000
_cell.length_b   1.000
_cell.length_c   1.000
_cell.angle_alpha   90.00
_cell.angle_beta   90.00
_cell.angle_gamma   90.00
#
_symmetry.space_group_name_H-M   'P 1'
#
loop_
_entity.id
_entity.type
_entity.pdbx_description
1 polymer ?
#
loop_
_entity_poly.entity_id
_entity_poly.type
_entity_poly.pdbx_seq_one_letter_code
_entity_poly.pdbx_strand_id
1 'polypeptide(L)'
;MPTFCINGLTFGLAICYDIRFPEFFRRLAMEGAVDVILHPGGWPRDSCFSTWHPFVICRAVENQCVVVSVNRAGPHFGNSIIAGPWVDDAAWKPITAPDNSEVTLWRVVTRDEIQNLRDTYQLRSDRLDYQSISLSQQDF
;
A
#
# COMPACT_ATOMS: atom_id res chain seq x y z
N MET A 1 15.17 -7.69 1.71
CA MET A 1 14.41 -6.47 2.10
C MET A 1 14.22 -6.52 3.61
N PRO A 2 14.49 -5.46 4.34
CA PRO A 2 14.36 -5.48 5.80
C PRO A 2 12.87 -5.51 6.18
N THR A 3 12.51 -6.51 6.95
CA THR A 3 11.20 -6.63 7.61
C THR A 3 11.42 -6.78 9.11
N PHE A 4 10.42 -6.40 9.90
CA PHE A 4 10.45 -6.57 11.35
C PHE A 4 9.04 -6.88 11.86
N CYS A 5 8.95 -7.49 13.04
CA CYS A 5 7.67 -7.88 13.62
C CYS A 5 7.40 -7.11 14.92
N ILE A 6 6.18 -6.55 15.04
CA ILE A 6 5.69 -5.91 16.27
C ILE A 6 4.28 -6.44 16.53
N ASN A 7 4.05 -6.96 17.74
CA ASN A 7 2.75 -7.46 18.19
C ASN A 7 2.07 -8.43 17.18
N GLY A 8 2.86 -9.31 16.57
CA GLY A 8 2.37 -10.30 15.61
C GLY A 8 2.11 -9.79 14.20
N LEU A 9 2.27 -8.49 13.92
CA LEU A 9 2.23 -7.92 12.59
C LEU A 9 3.63 -7.80 12.00
N THR A 10 3.79 -8.17 10.73
CA THR A 10 5.04 -8.01 9.99
C THR A 10 5.02 -6.69 9.22
N PHE A 11 6.04 -5.89 9.43
CA PHE A 11 6.22 -4.59 8.79
C PHE A 11 7.30 -4.66 7.72
N GLY A 12 7.06 -3.98 6.60
CA GLY A 12 8.04 -3.71 5.55
C GLY A 12 8.23 -2.21 5.34
N LEU A 13 9.33 -1.83 4.70
CA LEU A 13 9.66 -0.45 4.42
C LEU A 13 9.79 -0.23 2.91
N ALA A 14 9.09 0.77 2.39
CA ALA A 14 9.23 1.32 1.05
C ALA A 14 9.41 2.84 1.16
N ILE A 15 10.24 3.45 0.33
CA ILE A 15 10.58 4.86 0.50
C ILE A 15 10.26 5.65 -0.77
N CYS A 16 9.42 6.68 -0.62
CA CYS A 16 9.19 7.73 -1.61
C CYS A 16 8.96 7.18 -3.04
N TYR A 17 9.97 7.20 -3.88
CA TYR A 17 9.92 6.80 -5.28
C TYR A 17 9.59 5.31 -5.51
N ASP A 18 9.83 4.46 -4.51
CA ASP A 18 9.56 3.01 -4.59
C ASP A 18 8.10 2.69 -4.92
N ILE A 19 7.17 3.60 -4.57
CA ILE A 19 5.73 3.39 -4.82
C ILE A 19 5.38 3.22 -6.30
N ARG A 20 6.26 3.68 -7.19
CA ARG A 20 6.08 3.55 -8.65
C ARG A 20 6.33 2.14 -9.16
N PHE A 21 6.97 1.29 -8.36
CA PHE A 21 7.35 -0.07 -8.74
C PHE A 21 6.47 -1.10 -8.05
N PRO A 22 5.42 -1.62 -8.72
CA PRO A 22 4.51 -2.62 -8.13
C PRO A 22 5.24 -3.89 -7.72
N GLU A 23 6.30 -4.27 -8.43
CA GLU A 23 7.10 -5.46 -8.18
C GLU A 23 7.76 -5.42 -6.80
N PHE A 24 8.22 -4.24 -6.35
CA PHE A 24 8.84 -4.07 -5.05
C PHE A 24 7.84 -4.33 -3.92
N PHE A 25 6.64 -3.75 -4.03
CA PHE A 25 5.56 -3.96 -3.06
C PHE A 25 5.08 -5.41 -3.06
N ARG A 26 5.01 -6.02 -4.25
CA ARG A 26 4.66 -7.43 -4.40
C ARG A 26 5.66 -8.33 -3.69
N ARG A 27 6.94 -8.08 -3.83
CA ARG A 27 7.98 -8.86 -3.13
C ARG A 27 7.90 -8.70 -1.62
N LEU A 28 7.67 -7.48 -1.10
CA LEU A 28 7.43 -7.28 0.33
C LEU A 28 6.24 -8.13 0.83
N ALA A 29 5.15 -8.13 0.09
CA ALA A 29 3.94 -8.84 0.47
C ALA A 29 4.07 -10.36 0.40
N MET A 30 4.72 -10.89 -0.62
CA MET A 30 4.76 -12.33 -0.90
C MET A 30 5.98 -13.01 -0.26
N GLU A 31 7.18 -12.46 -0.43
CA GLU A 31 8.41 -13.03 0.11
C GLU A 31 8.64 -12.60 1.57
N GLY A 32 8.29 -11.35 1.90
CA GLY A 32 8.42 -10.79 3.24
C GLY A 32 7.24 -11.08 4.17
N ALA A 33 6.16 -11.66 3.65
CA ALA A 33 4.90 -11.89 4.37
C ALA A 33 4.37 -10.65 5.13
N VAL A 34 4.54 -9.48 4.53
CA VAL A 34 4.28 -8.18 5.17
C VAL A 34 2.77 -7.95 5.33
N ASP A 35 2.38 -7.46 6.48
CA ASP A 35 1.03 -7.02 6.82
C ASP A 35 0.85 -5.50 6.68
N VAL A 36 1.89 -4.75 7.05
CA VAL A 36 1.91 -3.29 7.02
C VAL A 36 3.15 -2.79 6.29
N ILE A 37 2.98 -1.90 5.33
CA ILE A 37 4.08 -1.24 4.62
C ILE A 37 4.14 0.22 5.07
N LEU A 38 5.26 0.61 5.67
CA LEU A 38 5.55 2.00 6.00
C LEU A 38 6.21 2.66 4.79
N HIS A 39 5.59 3.74 4.32
CA HIS A 39 6.02 4.44 3.11
C HIS A 39 6.20 5.95 3.38
N PRO A 40 7.31 6.35 3.98
CA PRO A 40 7.66 7.76 4.11
C PRO A 40 8.13 8.35 2.77
N GLY A 41 7.78 9.62 2.53
CA GLY A 41 8.22 10.30 1.32
C GLY A 41 8.07 11.81 1.38
N GLY A 42 8.41 12.46 0.27
CA GLY A 42 8.18 13.87 0.02
C GLY A 42 7.49 14.04 -1.33
N TRP A 43 6.16 13.96 -1.35
CA TRP A 43 5.36 14.11 -2.56
C TRP A 43 4.91 15.56 -2.71
N PRO A 44 5.46 16.34 -3.64
CA PRO A 44 5.14 17.75 -3.79
C PRO A 44 3.75 17.96 -4.42
N ARG A 45 3.11 19.06 -4.08
CA ARG A 45 1.85 19.53 -4.70
C ARG A 45 2.11 20.16 -6.06
N ASP A 46 2.53 19.35 -7.01
CA ASP A 46 2.67 19.72 -8.42
C ASP A 46 1.52 19.13 -9.27
N SER A 47 1.65 19.19 -10.59
CA SER A 47 0.65 18.66 -11.52
C SER A 47 0.46 17.13 -11.40
N CYS A 48 1.41 16.42 -10.79
CA CYS A 48 1.37 14.98 -10.60
C CYS A 48 0.88 14.55 -9.20
N PHE A 49 0.56 15.51 -8.33
CA PHE A 49 0.15 15.22 -6.95
C PHE A 49 -1.04 14.27 -6.85
N SER A 50 -2.01 14.40 -7.74
CA SER A 50 -3.21 13.56 -7.79
C SER A 50 -2.94 12.08 -8.06
N THR A 51 -1.76 11.73 -8.56
CA THR A 51 -1.39 10.33 -8.83
C THR A 51 -0.98 9.56 -7.58
N TRP A 52 -0.63 10.25 -6.50
CA TRP A 52 -0.07 9.64 -5.30
C TRP A 52 -1.05 8.73 -4.56
N HIS A 53 -2.22 9.23 -4.18
CA HIS A 53 -3.22 8.44 -3.45
C HIS A 53 -3.69 7.20 -4.24
N PRO A 54 -3.97 7.27 -5.54
CA PRO A 54 -4.21 6.08 -6.35
C PRO A 54 -3.10 5.04 -6.26
N PHE A 55 -1.82 5.44 -6.32
CA PHE A 55 -0.72 4.50 -6.13
C PHE A 55 -0.78 3.83 -4.75
N VAL A 56 -0.94 4.62 -3.67
CA VAL A 56 -1.00 4.08 -2.30
C VAL A 56 -2.13 3.06 -2.16
N ILE A 57 -3.33 3.40 -2.64
CA ILE A 57 -4.50 2.54 -2.59
C ILE A 57 -4.27 1.26 -3.41
N CYS A 58 -3.78 1.39 -4.65
CA CYS A 58 -3.47 0.22 -5.47
C CYS A 58 -2.46 -0.70 -4.79
N ARG A 59 -1.36 -0.16 -4.25
CA ARG A 59 -0.34 -0.97 -3.54
C ARG A 59 -0.92 -1.68 -2.33
N ALA A 60 -1.84 -1.05 -1.61
CA ALA A 60 -2.50 -1.65 -0.46
C ALA A 60 -3.42 -2.81 -0.88
N VAL A 61 -4.33 -2.57 -1.83
CA VAL A 61 -5.35 -3.54 -2.24
C VAL A 61 -4.74 -4.73 -2.99
N GLU A 62 -3.92 -4.49 -4.02
CA GLU A 62 -3.34 -5.56 -4.85
C GLU A 62 -2.40 -6.50 -4.08
N ASN A 63 -1.86 -6.02 -2.94
CA ASN A 63 -0.96 -6.79 -2.08
C ASN A 63 -1.62 -7.23 -0.78
N GLN A 64 -2.87 -6.84 -0.54
CA GLN A 64 -3.61 -7.10 0.70
C GLN A 64 -2.78 -6.80 1.96
N CYS A 65 -2.20 -5.59 1.96
CA CYS A 65 -1.44 -5.01 3.08
C CYS A 65 -2.05 -3.67 3.47
N VAL A 66 -1.82 -3.25 4.71
CA VAL A 66 -2.01 -1.84 5.07
C VAL A 66 -0.81 -1.05 4.55
N VAL A 67 -1.05 0.07 3.89
CA VAL A 67 0.02 1.01 3.49
C VAL A 67 -0.16 2.31 4.25
N VAL A 68 0.84 2.66 5.04
CA VAL A 68 0.92 3.93 5.77
C VAL A 68 1.87 4.84 5.00
N SER A 69 1.30 5.72 4.19
CA SER A 69 2.07 6.63 3.35
C SER A 69 2.10 8.03 3.97
N VAL A 70 3.28 8.41 4.44
CA VAL A 70 3.51 9.66 5.18
C VAL A 70 4.22 10.65 4.28
N ASN A 71 3.59 11.81 4.07
CA ASN A 71 4.17 12.95 3.39
C ASN A 71 4.66 13.99 4.40
N ARG A 72 5.50 14.89 3.95
CA ARG A 72 5.86 16.09 4.71
C ARG A 72 4.63 16.96 4.90
N ALA A 73 4.57 17.71 5.99
CA ALA A 73 3.62 18.79 6.16
C ALA A 73 4.13 20.09 5.48
N GLY A 74 3.27 21.09 5.39
CA GLY A 74 3.57 22.41 4.85
C GLY A 74 2.98 22.67 3.46
N PRO A 75 3.07 23.94 2.97
CA PRO A 75 2.27 24.44 1.85
C PRO A 75 2.47 23.70 0.52
N HIS A 76 3.59 22.99 0.37
CA HIS A 76 3.92 22.27 -0.85
C HIS A 76 3.75 20.74 -0.73
N PHE A 77 3.19 20.25 0.40
CA PHE A 77 3.08 18.82 0.72
C PHE A 77 1.73 18.51 1.39
N GLY A 78 1.68 17.55 2.30
CA GLY A 78 0.49 17.21 3.07
C GLY A 78 -0.24 15.99 2.56
N ASN A 79 -1.48 15.79 3.02
CA ASN A 79 -2.37 14.70 2.65
C ASN A 79 -1.81 13.28 2.87
N SER A 80 -1.04 13.05 3.94
CA SER A 80 -0.67 11.69 4.35
C SER A 80 -1.89 10.77 4.37
N ILE A 81 -1.70 9.50 4.02
CA ILE A 81 -2.81 8.56 3.85
C ILE A 81 -2.48 7.20 4.50
N ILE A 82 -3.48 6.61 5.14
CA ILE A 82 -3.48 5.19 5.54
C ILE A 82 -4.50 4.48 4.67
N ALA A 83 -4.05 3.56 3.82
CA ALA A 83 -4.90 2.72 2.99
C ALA A 83 -4.87 1.27 3.48
N GLY A 84 -6.02 0.64 3.50
CA GLY A 84 -6.18 -0.74 3.95
C GLY A 84 -6.02 -1.78 2.84
N PRO A 85 -5.99 -3.06 3.23
CA PRO A 85 -5.84 -4.18 2.30
C PRO A 85 -7.05 -4.36 1.38
N TRP A 86 -8.09 -3.58 1.59
CA TRP A 86 -9.28 -3.44 0.77
C TRP A 86 -9.80 -2.02 0.86
N VAL A 87 -10.73 -1.63 -0.01
CA VAL A 87 -11.42 -0.34 0.08
C VAL A 87 -12.91 -0.58 0.14
N ASP A 88 -13.52 -0.16 1.23
CA ASP A 88 -14.97 -0.13 1.40
C ASP A 88 -15.38 1.11 2.20
N ASP A 89 -16.66 1.39 2.26
CA ASP A 89 -17.17 2.57 2.97
C ASP A 89 -17.30 2.36 4.50
N ALA A 90 -17.08 1.16 4.99
CA ALA A 90 -17.24 0.80 6.39
C ALA A 90 -15.90 0.60 7.11
N ALA A 91 -15.27 -0.56 6.90
CA ALA A 91 -14.11 -0.98 7.68
C ALA A 91 -12.79 -0.40 7.17
N TRP A 92 -12.63 -0.29 5.83
CA TRP A 92 -11.35 0.04 5.19
C TRP A 92 -11.39 1.30 4.32
N LYS A 93 -12.23 2.25 4.68
CA LYS A 93 -12.17 3.58 4.07
C LYS A 93 -10.79 4.19 4.31
N PRO A 94 -10.10 4.67 3.25
CA PRO A 94 -8.81 5.34 3.42
C PRO A 94 -8.92 6.54 4.37
N ILE A 95 -7.95 6.67 5.27
CA ILE A 95 -7.84 7.80 6.20
C ILE A 95 -6.81 8.75 5.65
N THR A 96 -7.21 9.98 5.33
CA THR A 96 -6.36 11.01 4.76
C THR A 96 -6.22 12.20 5.70
N ALA A 97 -5.03 12.77 5.77
CA ALA A 97 -4.85 14.09 6.37
C ALA A 97 -5.66 15.12 5.55
N PRO A 98 -6.38 16.04 6.21
CA PRO A 98 -7.35 16.92 5.52
C PRO A 98 -6.67 17.92 4.57
N ASP A 99 -5.45 18.32 4.87
CA ASP A 99 -4.72 19.32 4.12
C ASP A 99 -3.20 19.18 4.28
N ASN A 100 -2.48 20.29 4.24
CA ASN A 100 -1.03 20.36 4.41
C ASN A 100 -0.57 20.60 5.87
N SER A 101 -1.48 20.62 6.83
CA SER A 101 -1.17 20.81 8.26
C SER A 101 -0.42 19.63 8.86
N GLU A 102 0.28 19.89 9.95
CA GLU A 102 0.80 18.83 10.82
C GLU A 102 -0.36 18.19 11.58
N VAL A 103 -0.60 16.91 11.32
CA VAL A 103 -1.66 16.14 11.97
C VAL A 103 -1.16 14.75 12.34
N THR A 104 -1.76 14.17 13.36
CA THR A 104 -1.57 12.76 13.68
C THR A 104 -2.75 11.97 13.14
N LEU A 105 -2.47 11.03 12.24
CA LEU A 105 -3.42 10.01 11.83
C LEU A 105 -3.14 8.72 12.62
N TRP A 106 -4.18 8.03 13.00
CA TRP A 106 -4.04 6.74 13.66
C TRP A 106 -5.13 5.77 13.22
N ARG A 107 -4.78 4.50 13.22
CA ARG A 107 -5.69 3.40 13.00
C ARG A 107 -5.22 2.20 13.80
N VAL A 108 -6.16 1.54 14.46
CA VAL A 108 -5.90 0.21 15.03
C VAL A 108 -5.95 -0.81 13.90
N VAL A 109 -4.95 -1.66 13.83
CA VAL A 109 -4.83 -2.74 12.85
C VAL A 109 -4.53 -4.01 13.59
N THR A 110 -5.30 -5.06 13.34
CA THR A 110 -5.07 -6.39 13.89
C THR A 110 -4.70 -7.37 12.78
N ARG A 111 -3.96 -8.40 13.14
CA ARG A 111 -3.64 -9.48 12.21
C ARG A 111 -4.89 -10.21 11.72
N ASP A 112 -5.84 -10.41 12.62
CA ASP A 112 -7.09 -11.13 12.32
C ASP A 112 -7.93 -10.37 11.29
N GLU A 113 -8.02 -9.03 11.36
CA GLU A 113 -8.72 -8.23 10.35
C GLU A 113 -8.11 -8.42 8.96
N ILE A 114 -6.77 -8.36 8.87
CA ILE A 114 -6.06 -8.54 7.59
C ILE A 114 -6.24 -9.97 7.09
N GLN A 115 -6.11 -10.97 7.97
CA GLN A 115 -6.23 -12.38 7.59
C GLN A 115 -7.64 -12.73 7.13
N ASN A 116 -8.68 -12.32 7.86
CA ASN A 116 -10.07 -12.53 7.46
C ASN A 116 -10.37 -11.95 6.07
N LEU A 117 -9.78 -10.81 5.75
CA LEU A 117 -9.93 -10.20 4.45
C LEU A 117 -9.19 -10.98 3.35
N ARG A 118 -7.97 -11.47 3.63
CA ARG A 118 -7.22 -12.35 2.72
C ARG A 118 -7.94 -13.66 2.45
N ASP A 119 -8.59 -14.22 3.46
CA ASP A 119 -9.38 -15.45 3.35
C ASP A 119 -10.65 -15.23 2.52
N THR A 120 -11.25 -14.03 2.64
CA THR A 120 -12.46 -13.67 1.89
C THR A 120 -12.16 -13.43 0.40
N TYR A 121 -11.09 -12.69 0.09
CA TYR A 121 -10.82 -12.22 -1.28
C TYR A 121 -9.58 -12.86 -1.91
N GLN A 122 -9.00 -13.83 -1.41
CA GLN A 122 -7.93 -14.75 -1.86
C GLN A 122 -6.96 -14.24 -2.96
N LEU A 123 -6.78 -12.92 -3.13
CA LEU A 123 -5.97 -12.33 -4.21
C LEU A 123 -4.51 -12.79 -4.22
N ARG A 124 -3.99 -13.20 -3.05
CA ARG A 124 -2.63 -13.71 -2.94
C ARG A 124 -2.52 -15.13 -3.44
N SER A 125 -3.51 -15.98 -3.17
CA SER A 125 -3.53 -17.39 -3.56
C SER A 125 -3.97 -17.61 -5.01
N ASP A 126 -4.87 -16.77 -5.51
CA ASP A 126 -5.40 -16.84 -6.88
C ASP A 126 -4.43 -16.33 -7.94
N ARG A 127 -3.29 -15.82 -7.49
CA ARG A 127 -2.28 -15.23 -8.37
C ARG A 127 -1.64 -16.30 -9.26
N LEU A 128 -1.67 -16.04 -10.57
CA LEU A 128 -0.95 -16.84 -11.55
C LEU A 128 0.53 -16.41 -11.62
N ASP A 129 1.41 -17.36 -11.91
CA ASP A 129 2.78 -17.08 -12.29
C ASP A 129 2.83 -16.66 -13.76
N TYR A 130 2.75 -15.34 -13.99
CA TYR A 130 2.76 -14.77 -15.32
C TYR A 130 4.11 -14.92 -16.05
N GLN A 131 5.18 -15.32 -15.38
CA GLN A 131 6.47 -15.59 -16.03
C GLN A 131 6.42 -16.88 -16.86
N SER A 132 5.49 -17.78 -16.54
CA SER A 132 5.28 -19.01 -17.29
C SER A 132 4.31 -18.86 -18.48
N ILE A 133 3.68 -17.71 -18.64
CA ILE A 133 2.72 -17.45 -19.73
C ILE A 133 3.48 -16.95 -20.96
N SER A 134 3.51 -17.77 -22.02
CA SER A 134 4.01 -17.32 -23.32
C SER A 134 2.98 -16.42 -24.01
N LEU A 135 3.38 -15.20 -24.34
CA LEU A 135 2.57 -14.29 -25.18
C LEU A 135 2.86 -14.61 -26.64
N SER A 136 1.86 -15.07 -27.40
CA SER A 136 1.95 -15.16 -28.86
C SER A 136 1.52 -13.82 -29.46
N GLN A 137 2.40 -13.18 -30.21
CA GLN A 137 2.04 -12.04 -31.03
C GLN A 137 1.29 -12.56 -32.27
N GLN A 138 0.06 -12.15 -32.47
CA GLN A 138 -0.65 -12.34 -33.74
C GLN A 138 -0.45 -11.07 -34.56
N ASP A 139 0.20 -11.22 -35.71
CA ASP A 139 0.27 -10.16 -36.70
C ASP A 139 -1.12 -10.05 -37.39
N PHE A 140 -1.70 -8.88 -37.31
CA PHE A 140 -2.95 -8.54 -37.99
C PHE A 140 -2.67 -7.79 -39.29
#